data_e0d0e1fca7dbda0c07ace4b63b06d5c3
#
_entry.id   e0d0e1fca7dbda0c07ace4b63b06d5c3
#
_cell.length_a   1.000
_cell.length_b   1.000
_cell.length_c   1.000
_cell.angle_alpha   90.00
_cell.angle_beta   90.00
_cell.angle_gamma   90.00
#
_symmetry.space_group_name_H-M   'P 1'
#
loop_
_entity.id
_entity.type
_entity.pdbx_description
1 polymer ?
#
loop_
_entity_poly.entity_id
_entity_poly.type
_entity_poly.pdbx_seq_one_letter_code
_entity_poly.pdbx_strand_id
1 'polypeptide(L)'
;MTTVAVHRPVLEWARRRSGRQTTEMRSRFRSWDRWLTGEAHPTFNQAQQLADYTHIPFGLLLLTTPPVETLPIPDFRVGRDAAEEPSQELLETLYLNQRRQAWYEDYLATFGADPLEFVGSARDSSVEAAAAAITNALDYGLETRRTLRSIDAARKHLVQAFEALGGLVVVS
;
A
#
# COMPACT_ATOMS: atom_id res chain seq x y z
N MET A 1 7.66 35.74 -12.48
CA MET A 1 7.13 34.59 -11.71
C MET A 1 7.87 33.35 -12.16
N THR A 2 8.45 32.63 -11.24
CA THR A 2 9.16 31.35 -11.57
C THR A 2 8.14 30.29 -11.90
N THR A 3 8.23 29.70 -13.08
CA THR A 3 7.41 28.55 -13.52
C THR A 3 8.17 27.26 -13.35
N VAL A 4 7.45 26.16 -13.18
CA VAL A 4 7.97 24.81 -13.04
C VAL A 4 7.54 24.00 -14.24
N ALA A 5 8.49 23.41 -14.97
CA ALA A 5 8.17 22.53 -16.08
C ALA A 5 7.66 21.20 -15.50
N VAL A 6 6.35 20.99 -15.56
CA VAL A 6 5.75 19.69 -15.24
C VAL A 6 5.32 19.04 -16.54
N HIS A 7 5.81 17.84 -16.78
CA HIS A 7 5.58 17.12 -18.03
C HIS A 7 4.18 16.50 -18.08
N ARG A 8 3.56 16.51 -19.26
CA ARG A 8 2.21 15.96 -19.46
C ARG A 8 2.02 14.54 -18.91
N PRO A 9 2.92 13.56 -19.12
CA PRO A 9 2.75 12.22 -18.57
C PRO A 9 2.66 12.22 -17.04
N VAL A 10 3.43 13.10 -16.38
CA VAL A 10 3.43 13.25 -14.93
C VAL A 10 2.14 13.91 -14.44
N LEU A 11 1.62 14.92 -15.15
CA LEU A 11 0.32 15.53 -14.83
C LEU A 11 -0.84 14.52 -14.93
N GLU A 12 -0.86 13.73 -16.00
CA GLU A 12 -1.88 12.70 -16.21
C GLU A 12 -1.78 11.57 -15.17
N TRP A 13 -0.55 11.16 -14.83
CA TRP A 13 -0.30 10.21 -13.76
C TRP A 13 -0.75 10.74 -12.40
N ALA A 14 -0.39 11.98 -12.04
CA ALA A 14 -0.77 12.61 -10.80
C ALA A 14 -2.29 12.67 -10.62
N ARG A 15 -3.02 13.03 -11.68
CA ARG A 15 -4.48 13.00 -11.69
C ARG A 15 -5.02 11.59 -11.47
N ARG A 16 -4.57 10.60 -12.24
CA ARG A 16 -5.05 9.22 -12.15
C ARG A 16 -4.77 8.64 -10.76
N ARG A 17 -3.54 8.78 -10.29
CA ARG A 17 -3.09 8.29 -8.99
C ARG A 17 -3.91 8.83 -7.83
N SER A 18 -4.29 10.11 -7.89
CA SER A 18 -5.12 10.75 -6.86
C SER A 18 -6.63 10.42 -6.97
N GLY A 19 -7.06 9.63 -7.94
CA GLY A 19 -8.47 9.32 -8.20
C GLY A 19 -9.29 10.50 -8.70
N ARG A 20 -8.65 11.66 -8.96
CA ARG A 20 -9.35 12.89 -9.36
C ARG A 20 -9.83 12.82 -10.81
N GLN A 21 -11.05 13.32 -11.01
CA GLN A 21 -11.61 13.45 -12.34
C GLN A 21 -11.04 14.68 -13.07
N THR A 22 -10.97 14.63 -14.40
CA THR A 22 -10.48 15.76 -15.21
C THR A 22 -11.30 17.04 -14.97
N THR A 23 -12.59 16.92 -14.72
CA THR A 23 -13.48 18.03 -14.40
C THR A 23 -13.12 18.71 -13.08
N GLU A 24 -12.70 17.95 -12.08
CA GLU A 24 -12.23 18.47 -10.79
C GLU A 24 -10.91 19.22 -10.96
N MET A 25 -9.99 18.67 -11.75
CA MET A 25 -8.71 19.32 -12.06
C MET A 25 -8.93 20.67 -12.76
N ARG A 26 -9.83 20.72 -13.76
CA ARG A 26 -10.20 21.96 -14.47
C ARG A 26 -10.85 22.99 -13.56
N SER A 27 -11.72 22.53 -12.66
CA SER A 27 -12.35 23.41 -11.67
C SER A 27 -11.35 24.02 -10.71
N ARG A 28 -10.39 23.22 -10.25
CA ARG A 28 -9.37 23.65 -9.27
C ARG A 28 -8.26 24.46 -9.92
N PHE A 29 -7.83 24.09 -11.13
CA PHE A 29 -6.72 24.70 -11.87
C PHE A 29 -7.20 25.16 -13.25
N ARG A 30 -7.54 26.45 -13.38
CA ARG A 30 -8.07 27.02 -14.64
C ARG A 30 -7.16 26.82 -15.85
N SER A 31 -5.85 26.67 -15.61
CA SER A 31 -4.84 26.46 -16.66
C SER A 31 -4.52 24.98 -16.90
N TRP A 32 -5.29 24.03 -16.32
CA TRP A 32 -5.01 22.61 -16.40
C TRP A 32 -4.80 22.11 -17.83
N ASP A 33 -5.71 22.44 -18.75
CA ASP A 33 -5.61 22.00 -20.14
C ASP A 33 -4.38 22.61 -20.84
N ARG A 34 -4.02 23.86 -20.52
CA ARG A 34 -2.82 24.50 -21.06
C ARG A 34 -1.54 23.90 -20.52
N TRP A 35 -1.57 23.35 -19.30
CA TRP A 35 -0.43 22.59 -18.76
C TRP A 35 -0.28 21.26 -19.47
N LEU A 36 -1.40 20.57 -19.78
CA LEU A 36 -1.39 19.32 -20.54
C LEU A 36 -0.90 19.49 -21.98
N THR A 37 -1.21 20.60 -22.63
CA THR A 37 -0.76 20.91 -24.00
C THR A 37 0.66 21.48 -24.07
N GLY A 38 1.22 21.86 -22.90
CA GLY A 38 2.53 22.54 -22.85
C GLY A 38 2.50 24.01 -23.24
N GLU A 39 1.31 24.60 -23.50
CA GLU A 39 1.15 26.03 -23.80
C GLU A 39 1.47 26.93 -22.59
N ALA A 40 1.39 26.37 -21.39
CA ALA A 40 1.76 27.03 -20.16
C ALA A 40 2.36 26.06 -19.16
N HIS A 41 3.13 26.57 -18.24
CA HIS A 41 3.63 25.82 -17.09
C HIS A 41 3.06 26.40 -15.80
N PRO A 42 2.81 25.56 -14.78
CA PRO A 42 2.40 26.06 -13.47
C PRO A 42 3.51 26.91 -12.85
N THR A 43 3.13 27.94 -12.13
CA THR A 43 4.05 28.63 -11.22
C THR A 43 4.46 27.69 -10.09
N PHE A 44 5.53 28.00 -9.37
CA PHE A 44 5.97 27.20 -8.22
C PHE A 44 4.83 26.97 -7.22
N ASN A 45 4.09 28.02 -6.86
CA ASN A 45 2.96 27.91 -5.94
C ASN A 45 1.82 27.05 -6.51
N GLN A 46 1.56 27.14 -7.82
CA GLN A 46 0.55 26.28 -8.45
C GLN A 46 0.99 24.82 -8.50
N ALA A 47 2.26 24.55 -8.74
CA ALA A 47 2.80 23.19 -8.69
C ALA A 47 2.78 22.63 -7.25
N GLN A 48 3.06 23.46 -6.25
CA GLN A 48 2.90 23.08 -4.84
C GLN A 48 1.43 22.76 -4.52
N GLN A 49 0.49 23.62 -4.92
CA GLN A 49 -0.94 23.36 -4.75
C GLN A 49 -1.41 22.10 -5.48
N LEU A 50 -0.83 21.79 -6.64
CA LEU A 50 -1.11 20.55 -7.36
C LEU A 50 -0.61 19.33 -6.57
N ALA A 51 0.62 19.39 -6.06
CA ALA A 51 1.20 18.34 -5.21
C ALA A 51 0.31 18.07 -3.99
N ASP A 52 -0.09 19.12 -3.27
CA ASP A 52 -0.96 19.02 -2.09
C ASP A 52 -2.34 18.46 -2.45
N TYR A 53 -2.94 18.92 -3.55
CA TYR A 53 -4.27 18.52 -3.98
C TYR A 53 -4.33 17.07 -4.47
N THR A 54 -3.24 16.58 -5.06
CA THR A 54 -3.11 15.20 -5.55
C THR A 54 -2.42 14.28 -4.55
N HIS A 55 -2.03 14.79 -3.38
CA HIS A 55 -1.27 14.06 -2.36
C HIS A 55 0.01 13.40 -2.89
N ILE A 56 0.69 14.09 -3.79
CA ILE A 56 1.94 13.63 -4.40
C ILE A 56 3.10 14.47 -3.87
N PRO A 57 4.22 13.87 -3.47
CA PRO A 57 5.42 14.61 -3.12
C PRO A 57 5.83 15.56 -4.27
N PHE A 58 6.04 16.84 -3.95
CA PHE A 58 6.37 17.88 -4.94
C PHE A 58 7.51 17.47 -5.89
N GLY A 59 8.56 16.80 -5.35
CA GLY A 59 9.70 16.35 -6.13
C GLY A 59 9.33 15.40 -7.29
N LEU A 60 8.25 14.63 -7.17
CA LEU A 60 7.81 13.72 -8.22
C LEU A 60 7.17 14.45 -9.41
N LEU A 61 6.66 15.67 -9.21
CA LEU A 61 6.17 16.50 -10.30
C LEU A 61 7.28 17.03 -11.20
N LEU A 62 8.54 16.99 -10.75
CA LEU A 62 9.71 17.45 -11.51
C LEU A 62 10.30 16.36 -12.41
N LEU A 63 9.78 15.13 -12.35
CA LEU A 63 10.21 14.04 -13.21
C LEU A 63 9.78 14.27 -14.66
N THR A 64 10.53 13.73 -15.59
CA THR A 64 10.18 13.75 -17.03
C THR A 64 9.14 12.69 -17.39
N THR A 65 9.15 11.58 -16.65
CA THR A 65 8.23 10.45 -16.79
C THR A 65 7.68 10.05 -15.41
N PRO A 66 6.46 9.53 -15.34
CA PRO A 66 5.92 9.00 -14.09
C PRO A 66 6.84 7.96 -13.47
N PRO A 67 6.94 7.91 -12.12
CA PRO A 67 7.63 6.81 -11.47
C PRO A 67 6.88 5.49 -11.72
N VAL A 68 7.62 4.40 -11.82
CA VAL A 68 7.03 3.06 -11.84
C VAL A 68 6.68 2.68 -10.41
N GLU A 69 5.39 2.66 -10.10
CA GLU A 69 4.89 2.23 -8.80
C GLU A 69 4.57 0.74 -8.88
N THR A 70 5.37 -0.07 -8.22
CA THR A 70 5.11 -1.51 -8.06
C THR A 70 4.62 -1.78 -6.65
N LEU A 71 3.74 -2.77 -6.50
CA LEU A 71 3.40 -3.26 -5.17
C LEU A 71 4.66 -3.78 -4.49
N PRO A 72 4.95 -3.33 -3.26
CA PRO A 72 6.15 -3.78 -2.52
C PRO A 72 6.03 -5.23 -2.03
N ILE A 73 4.86 -5.84 -2.18
CA ILE A 73 4.57 -7.22 -1.84
C ILE A 73 3.94 -7.93 -3.05
N PRO A 74 4.17 -9.24 -3.24
CA PRO A 74 3.49 -9.99 -4.29
C PRO A 74 1.97 -9.98 -4.09
N ASP A 75 1.22 -9.74 -5.16
CA ASP A 75 -0.24 -9.87 -5.15
C ASP A 75 -0.63 -11.27 -5.61
N PHE A 76 -1.07 -12.10 -4.67
CA PHE A 76 -1.50 -13.47 -4.92
C PHE A 76 -3.00 -13.61 -5.21
N ARG A 77 -3.72 -12.53 -5.44
CA ARG A 77 -5.14 -12.55 -5.81
C ARG A 77 -5.31 -12.99 -7.27
N VAL A 78 -5.04 -14.26 -7.52
CA VAL A 78 -5.15 -14.87 -8.86
C VAL A 78 -6.62 -14.89 -9.28
N GLY A 79 -6.96 -14.30 -10.43
CA GLY A 79 -8.28 -14.42 -11.09
C GLY A 79 -9.25 -13.25 -10.88
N ARG A 80 -8.88 -12.20 -10.16
CA ARG A 80 -9.58 -10.92 -10.17
C ARG A 80 -8.64 -9.87 -10.73
N ASP A 81 -9.08 -9.25 -11.81
CA ASP A 81 -8.48 -8.12 -12.54
C ASP A 81 -7.09 -7.65 -12.04
N ALA A 82 -6.08 -8.51 -12.29
CA ALA A 82 -4.67 -8.24 -11.95
C ALA A 82 -4.08 -7.03 -12.74
N ALA A 83 -4.93 -6.30 -13.44
CA ALA A 83 -4.59 -5.16 -14.28
C ALA A 83 -4.95 -3.80 -13.68
N GLU A 84 -5.62 -3.75 -12.54
CA GLU A 84 -5.87 -2.46 -11.89
C GLU A 84 -4.62 -1.98 -11.16
N GLU A 85 -4.16 -0.79 -11.52
CA GLU A 85 -3.11 -0.10 -10.77
C GLU A 85 -3.53 0.01 -9.29
N PRO A 86 -2.64 -0.29 -8.33
CA PRO A 86 -2.99 -0.22 -6.91
C PRO A 86 -3.43 1.20 -6.55
N SER A 87 -4.49 1.30 -5.75
CA SER A 87 -4.95 2.62 -5.29
C SER A 87 -3.88 3.31 -4.43
N GLN A 88 -3.90 4.64 -4.42
CA GLN A 88 -2.98 5.43 -3.60
C GLN A 88 -3.09 5.05 -2.12
N GLU A 89 -4.30 4.88 -1.61
CA GLU A 89 -4.56 4.51 -0.21
C GLU A 89 -3.94 3.15 0.13
N LEU A 90 -4.02 2.19 -0.79
CA LEU A 90 -3.39 0.88 -0.62
C LEU A 90 -1.86 1.02 -0.55
N LEU A 91 -1.25 1.75 -1.48
CA LEU A 91 0.19 1.97 -1.50
C LEU A 91 0.68 2.70 -0.25
N GLU A 92 0.00 3.77 0.17
CA GLU A 92 0.33 4.51 1.39
C GLU A 92 0.23 3.62 2.64
N THR A 93 -0.82 2.80 2.73
CA THR A 93 -1.00 1.84 3.81
C THR A 93 0.13 0.81 3.83
N LEU A 94 0.49 0.25 2.68
CA LEU A 94 1.58 -0.72 2.57
C LEU A 94 2.93 -0.11 2.96
N TYR A 95 3.29 1.05 2.40
CA TYR A 95 4.55 1.71 2.73
C TYR A 95 4.63 2.16 4.19
N LEU A 96 3.52 2.60 4.78
CA LEU A 96 3.49 2.93 6.20
C LEU A 96 3.78 1.68 7.06
N ASN A 97 3.13 0.56 6.73
CA ASN A 97 3.30 -0.67 7.49
C ASN A 97 4.68 -1.31 7.28
N GLN A 98 5.25 -1.22 6.09
CA GLN A 98 6.65 -1.64 5.86
C GLN A 98 7.64 -0.84 6.71
N ARG A 99 7.46 0.49 6.84
CA ARG A 99 8.31 1.30 7.73
C ARG A 99 8.15 0.91 9.20
N ARG A 100 6.93 0.58 9.63
CA ARG A 100 6.67 0.09 11.00
C ARG A 100 7.33 -1.27 11.23
N GLN A 101 7.23 -2.16 10.26
CA GLN A 101 7.87 -3.47 10.30
C GLN A 101 9.38 -3.33 10.38
N ALA A 102 10.01 -2.56 9.50
CA ALA A 102 11.46 -2.32 9.50
C ALA A 102 11.94 -1.75 10.84
N TRP A 103 11.21 -0.77 11.39
CA TRP A 103 11.54 -0.24 12.72
C TRP A 103 11.45 -1.31 13.82
N TYR A 104 10.44 -2.17 13.76
CA TYR A 104 10.26 -3.25 14.74
C TYR A 104 11.32 -4.33 14.60
N GLU A 105 11.72 -4.67 13.38
CA GLU A 105 12.84 -5.59 13.11
C GLU A 105 14.15 -5.06 13.67
N ASP A 106 14.46 -3.78 13.46
CA ASP A 106 15.64 -3.12 14.04
C ASP A 106 15.61 -3.12 15.58
N TYR A 107 14.44 -2.88 16.16
CA TYR A 107 14.22 -2.95 17.61
C TYR A 107 14.50 -4.36 18.13
N LEU A 108 13.91 -5.39 17.53
CA LEU A 108 14.10 -6.77 17.93
C LEU A 108 15.58 -7.22 17.78
N ALA A 109 16.23 -6.84 16.68
CA ALA A 109 17.65 -7.13 16.47
C ALA A 109 18.54 -6.50 17.56
N THR A 110 18.20 -5.29 18.02
CA THR A 110 18.91 -4.60 19.09
C THR A 110 18.78 -5.31 20.44
N PHE A 111 17.63 -5.93 20.72
CA PHE A 111 17.35 -6.64 21.97
C PHE A 111 17.59 -8.16 21.89
N GLY A 112 18.16 -8.65 20.80
CA GLY A 112 18.57 -10.06 20.64
C GLY A 112 17.40 -11.03 20.51
N ALA A 113 16.28 -10.61 19.90
CA ALA A 113 15.16 -11.50 19.63
C ALA A 113 15.49 -12.45 18.47
N ASP A 114 15.09 -13.70 18.60
CA ASP A 114 15.27 -14.71 17.57
C ASP A 114 14.31 -14.48 16.38
N PRO A 115 14.69 -14.85 15.16
CA PRO A 115 13.79 -14.85 14.01
C PRO A 115 12.56 -15.74 14.24
N LEU A 116 11.43 -15.35 13.66
CA LEU A 116 10.19 -16.12 13.78
C LEU A 116 10.29 -17.44 13.01
N GLU A 117 10.16 -18.56 13.69
CA GLU A 117 10.34 -19.92 13.13
C GLU A 117 9.35 -20.23 11.99
N PHE A 118 8.15 -19.66 12.03
CA PHE A 118 7.14 -19.94 10.99
C PHE A 118 7.43 -19.25 9.65
N VAL A 119 8.29 -18.22 9.61
CA VAL A 119 8.62 -17.50 8.38
C VAL A 119 9.43 -18.39 7.45
N GLY A 120 8.85 -18.70 6.28
CA GLY A 120 9.46 -19.58 5.29
C GLY A 120 9.29 -21.08 5.55
N SER A 121 8.68 -21.50 6.67
CA SER A 121 8.50 -22.92 7.03
C SER A 121 7.69 -23.73 6.02
N ALA A 122 6.80 -23.08 5.26
CA ALA A 122 5.94 -23.74 4.27
C ALA A 122 6.51 -23.74 2.85
N ARG A 123 7.74 -23.25 2.62
CA ARG A 123 8.32 -23.05 1.27
C ARG A 123 8.29 -24.31 0.41
N ASP A 124 8.60 -25.46 1.01
CA ASP A 124 8.69 -26.76 0.33
C ASP A 124 7.53 -27.71 0.73
N SER A 125 6.47 -27.17 1.33
CA SER A 125 5.31 -27.95 1.79
C SER A 125 4.23 -28.04 0.71
N SER A 126 3.43 -29.14 0.73
CA SER A 126 2.18 -29.15 -0.03
C SER A 126 1.19 -28.14 0.55
N VAL A 127 0.19 -27.74 -0.26
CA VAL A 127 -0.86 -26.80 0.19
C VAL A 127 -1.59 -27.34 1.42
N GLU A 128 -1.89 -28.66 1.43
CA GLU A 128 -2.58 -29.33 2.54
C GLU A 128 -1.74 -29.36 3.81
N ALA A 129 -0.44 -29.65 3.68
CA ALA A 129 0.49 -29.64 4.81
C ALA A 129 0.67 -28.23 5.39
N ALA A 130 0.83 -27.22 4.53
CA ALA A 130 0.90 -25.82 4.94
C ALA A 130 -0.38 -25.36 5.64
N ALA A 131 -1.55 -25.69 5.08
CA ALA A 131 -2.84 -25.36 5.68
C ALA A 131 -3.03 -26.03 7.05
N ALA A 132 -2.64 -27.29 7.20
CA ALA A 132 -2.68 -27.99 8.48
C ALA A 132 -1.74 -27.36 9.51
N ALA A 133 -0.51 -27.01 9.12
CA ALA A 133 0.46 -26.36 9.99
C ALA A 133 -0.05 -25.00 10.48
N ILE A 134 -0.60 -24.18 9.60
CA ILE A 134 -1.20 -22.87 9.94
C ILE A 134 -2.39 -23.05 10.89
N THR A 135 -3.28 -24.01 10.58
CA THR A 135 -4.46 -24.29 11.41
C THR A 135 -4.07 -24.69 12.83
N ASN A 136 -3.03 -25.52 12.96
CA ASN A 136 -2.51 -25.96 14.25
C ASN A 136 -1.81 -24.81 15.00
N ALA A 137 -0.96 -24.06 14.32
CA ALA A 137 -0.22 -22.95 14.93
C ALA A 137 -1.16 -21.85 15.46
N LEU A 138 -2.28 -21.58 14.79
CA LEU A 138 -3.27 -20.60 15.19
C LEU A 138 -4.37 -21.16 16.11
N ASP A 139 -4.28 -22.44 16.51
CA ASP A 139 -5.34 -23.13 17.26
C ASP A 139 -6.73 -22.89 16.63
N TYR A 140 -6.83 -23.02 15.29
CA TYR A 140 -8.05 -22.72 14.54
C TYR A 140 -8.65 -23.98 13.91
N GLY A 141 -8.60 -25.09 14.64
CA GLY A 141 -9.21 -26.37 14.29
C GLY A 141 -10.74 -26.35 14.32
N LEU A 142 -11.36 -27.45 13.88
CA LEU A 142 -12.83 -27.56 13.83
C LEU A 142 -13.47 -27.38 15.21
N GLU A 143 -12.88 -27.91 16.26
CA GLU A 143 -13.42 -27.81 17.62
C GLU A 143 -13.38 -26.36 18.10
N THR A 144 -12.25 -25.66 17.96
CA THR A 144 -12.14 -24.25 18.32
C THR A 144 -13.14 -23.40 17.52
N ARG A 145 -13.26 -23.61 16.21
CA ARG A 145 -14.23 -22.89 15.38
C ARG A 145 -15.68 -23.08 15.81
N ARG A 146 -16.05 -24.26 16.32
CA ARG A 146 -17.40 -24.54 16.84
C ARG A 146 -17.71 -23.74 18.11
N THR A 147 -16.72 -23.36 18.89
CA THR A 147 -16.90 -22.53 20.11
C THR A 147 -17.05 -21.05 19.81
N LEU A 148 -16.56 -20.59 18.65
CA LEU A 148 -16.60 -19.19 18.25
C LEU A 148 -17.97 -18.84 17.68
N ARG A 149 -18.72 -18.02 18.42
CA ARG A 149 -20.14 -17.75 18.16
C ARG A 149 -20.40 -16.64 17.12
N SER A 150 -19.35 -15.95 16.65
CA SER A 150 -19.48 -14.86 15.67
C SER A 150 -18.20 -14.71 14.85
N ILE A 151 -18.31 -14.02 13.71
CA ILE A 151 -17.18 -13.66 12.86
C ILE A 151 -16.19 -12.77 13.65
N ASP A 152 -16.69 -11.85 14.47
CA ASP A 152 -15.82 -10.99 15.29
C ASP A 152 -15.06 -11.78 16.35
N ALA A 153 -15.68 -12.78 16.98
CA ALA A 153 -14.99 -13.68 17.89
C ALA A 153 -13.90 -14.49 17.18
N ALA A 154 -14.18 -14.98 15.96
CA ALA A 154 -13.21 -15.70 15.15
C ALA A 154 -12.04 -14.79 14.73
N ARG A 155 -12.34 -13.58 14.28
CA ARG A 155 -11.31 -12.59 13.93
C ARG A 155 -10.42 -12.25 15.12
N LYS A 156 -11.01 -11.99 16.27
CA LYS A 156 -10.27 -11.67 17.50
C LYS A 156 -9.37 -12.82 17.92
N HIS A 157 -9.87 -14.06 17.87
CA HIS A 157 -9.08 -15.27 18.15
C HIS A 157 -7.87 -15.35 17.21
N LEU A 158 -8.08 -15.24 15.88
CA LEU A 158 -7.01 -15.34 14.91
C LEU A 158 -5.95 -14.24 15.08
N VAL A 159 -6.37 -13.00 15.35
CA VAL A 159 -5.44 -11.89 15.63
C VAL A 159 -4.59 -12.21 16.84
N GLN A 160 -5.22 -12.60 17.95
CA GLN A 160 -4.51 -12.91 19.20
C GLN A 160 -3.55 -14.10 19.04
N ALA A 161 -3.99 -15.16 18.34
CA ALA A 161 -3.14 -16.32 18.09
C ALA A 161 -1.93 -15.97 17.21
N PHE A 162 -2.13 -15.15 16.16
CA PHE A 162 -1.04 -14.71 15.29
C PHE A 162 -0.04 -13.78 16.00
N GLU A 163 -0.56 -12.85 16.82
CA GLU A 163 0.28 -11.96 17.64
C GLU A 163 1.06 -12.74 18.70
N ALA A 164 0.47 -13.79 19.28
CA ALA A 164 1.16 -14.67 20.23
C ALA A 164 2.33 -15.44 19.58
N LEU A 165 2.29 -15.65 18.26
CA LEU A 165 3.41 -16.21 17.48
C LEU A 165 4.46 -15.16 17.11
N GLY A 166 4.30 -13.90 17.53
CA GLY A 166 5.18 -12.79 17.19
C GLY A 166 4.83 -12.07 15.89
N GLY A 167 3.71 -12.39 15.27
CA GLY A 167 3.23 -11.70 14.08
C GLY A 167 2.69 -10.29 14.39
N LEU A 168 2.67 -9.41 13.40
CA LEU A 168 2.08 -8.09 13.51
C LEU A 168 0.77 -8.05 12.72
N VAL A 169 -0.32 -7.65 13.37
CA VAL A 169 -1.62 -7.45 12.71
C VAL A 169 -1.96 -5.96 12.70
N VAL A 170 -2.14 -5.41 11.50
CA VAL A 170 -2.54 -4.01 11.33
C VAL A 170 -3.91 -3.95 10.70
N VAL A 171 -4.81 -3.21 11.34
CA VAL A 171 -6.17 -2.94 10.84
C VAL A 171 -6.24 -1.45 10.53
N SER A 172 -6.61 -1.11 9.29
CA SER A 172 -6.80 0.26 8.80
C SER A 172 -8.28 0.55 8.54
#